data_e705765a85ba7f52925706c8c57d42b2
#
_entry.id   e705765a85ba7f52925706c8c57d42b2
#
_cell.length_a   1.000
_cell.length_b   1.000
_cell.length_c   1.000
_cell.angle_alpha   90.00
_cell.angle_beta   90.00
_cell.angle_gamma   90.00
#
_symmetry.space_group_name_H-M   'P 1'
#
loop_
_entity.id
_entity.type
_entity.pdbx_description
1 polymer ?
#
loop_
_entity_poly.entity_id
_entity_poly.type
_entity_poly.pdbx_seq_one_letter_code
_entity_poly.pdbx_strand_id
1 'polypeptide(L)' 'MGITTAEQFGALIRKTRKAQKVTQKELAAASGTGVRFIRELEKGKASCELGKSLLVASMLGLRLGMAGGELAE' A
#
# COMPACT_ATOMS: atom_id res chain seq x y z
N MET A 1 6.39 -14.55 3.65
CA MET A 1 4.96 -14.53 3.43
C MET A 1 4.64 -13.68 2.21
N GLY A 2 3.85 -14.20 1.32
CA GLY A 2 3.53 -13.48 0.10
C GLY A 2 2.20 -12.76 0.15
N ILE A 3 2.08 -11.71 -0.62
CA ILE A 3 0.84 -11.00 -0.84
C ILE A 3 0.29 -11.50 -2.17
N THR A 4 -0.85 -12.15 -2.15
CA THR A 4 -1.44 -12.71 -3.36
C THR A 4 -2.82 -12.16 -3.67
N THR A 5 -3.40 -11.37 -2.77
CA THR A 5 -4.72 -10.79 -3.01
C THR A 5 -4.71 -9.31 -2.69
N ALA A 6 -5.67 -8.60 -3.29
CA ALA A 6 -5.85 -7.17 -2.99
C ALA A 6 -6.20 -6.95 -1.53
N GLU A 7 -6.96 -7.88 -0.95
CA GLU A 7 -7.33 -7.79 0.46
C GLU A 7 -6.10 -7.87 1.37
N GLN A 8 -5.18 -8.78 1.05
CA GLN A 8 -3.95 -8.92 1.82
C GLN A 8 -3.09 -7.65 1.71
N PHE A 9 -3.00 -7.12 0.51
CA PHE A 9 -2.23 -5.90 0.29
C PHE A 9 -2.85 -4.72 1.05
N GLY A 10 -4.17 -4.56 0.94
CA GLY A 10 -4.86 -3.48 1.65
C GLY A 10 -4.71 -3.59 3.15
N ALA A 11 -4.80 -4.81 3.69
CA ALA A 11 -4.62 -5.04 5.11
C ALA A 11 -3.21 -4.67 5.58
N LEU A 12 -2.21 -4.98 4.77
CA LEU A 12 -0.83 -4.63 5.09
C LEU A 12 -0.64 -3.11 5.10
N ILE A 13 -1.20 -2.42 4.10
CA ILE A 13 -1.14 -0.96 4.04
C ILE A 13 -1.75 -0.35 5.30
N ARG A 14 -2.95 -0.82 5.67
CA ARG A 14 -3.65 -0.29 6.84
C ARG A 14 -2.86 -0.54 8.12
N LYS A 15 -2.35 -1.76 8.29
CA LYS A 15 -1.59 -2.13 9.47
C LYS A 15 -0.33 -1.28 9.60
N THR A 16 0.40 -1.13 8.50
CA THR A 16 1.64 -0.36 8.49
C THR A 16 1.36 1.11 8.77
N ARG A 17 0.32 1.64 8.13
CA ARG A 17 -0.08 3.04 8.35
C ARG A 17 -0.38 3.29 9.82
N LYS A 18 -1.18 2.42 10.42
CA LYS A 18 -1.57 2.59 11.82
C LYS A 18 -0.38 2.44 12.77
N ALA A 19 0.53 1.54 12.44
CA ALA A 19 1.74 1.35 13.24
C ALA A 19 2.60 2.61 13.23
N GLN A 20 2.58 3.36 12.14
CA GLN A 20 3.32 4.61 12.01
C GLN A 20 2.51 5.81 12.50
N LYS A 21 1.28 5.59 12.96
CA LYS A 21 0.40 6.63 13.48
C LYS A 21 0.10 7.71 12.46
N VAL A 22 -0.07 7.29 11.22
CA VAL A 22 -0.39 8.15 10.09
C VAL A 22 -1.88 7.99 9.76
N THR A 23 -2.58 9.09 9.55
CA THR A 23 -3.99 9.02 9.16
C THR A 23 -4.11 8.74 7.67
N GLN A 24 -5.30 8.29 7.26
CA GLN A 24 -5.57 8.10 5.83
C GLN A 24 -5.37 9.41 5.07
N LYS A 25 -5.79 10.51 5.65
CA LYS A 25 -5.66 11.82 5.02
C LYS A 25 -4.19 12.21 4.83
N GLU A 26 -3.38 11.95 5.85
CA GLU A 26 -1.95 12.24 5.78
C GLU A 26 -1.26 11.39 4.72
N LEU A 27 -1.61 10.11 4.67
CA LEU A 27 -1.03 9.21 3.67
C LEU A 27 -1.44 9.63 2.26
N ALA A 28 -2.70 10.02 2.09
CA ALA A 28 -3.18 10.50 0.79
C ALA A 28 -2.39 11.73 0.35
N ALA A 29 -2.18 12.68 1.25
CA ALA A 29 -1.42 13.88 0.93
C ALA A 29 0.02 13.54 0.56
N ALA A 30 0.67 12.66 1.32
CA ALA A 30 2.06 12.29 1.09
C ALA A 30 2.25 11.56 -0.23
N SER A 31 1.27 10.74 -0.61
CA SER A 31 1.38 9.95 -1.84
C SER A 31 0.81 10.67 -3.06
N GLY A 32 0.22 11.84 -2.87
CA GLY A 32 -0.38 12.57 -3.98
C GLY A 32 -1.65 11.92 -4.51
N THR A 33 -2.32 11.13 -3.67
CA THR A 33 -3.58 10.48 -4.05
C THR A 33 -4.72 11.09 -3.24
N GLY A 34 -5.93 10.58 -3.40
CA GLY A 34 -7.06 11.05 -2.61
C GLY A 34 -7.32 10.13 -1.43
N VAL A 35 -8.00 10.66 -0.40
CA VAL A 35 -8.33 9.86 0.76
C VAL A 35 -9.28 8.72 0.40
N ARG A 36 -10.12 8.94 -0.61
CA ARG A 36 -11.01 7.88 -1.09
C ARG A 36 -10.20 6.73 -1.66
N PHE A 37 -9.13 7.05 -2.40
CA PHE A 37 -8.26 6.01 -2.96
C PHE A 37 -7.65 5.17 -1.82
N ILE A 38 -7.12 5.83 -0.79
CA ILE A 38 -6.54 5.13 0.35
C ILE A 38 -7.57 4.24 1.03
N ARG A 39 -8.78 4.76 1.21
CA ARG A 39 -9.83 4.00 1.87
C ARG A 39 -10.19 2.74 1.10
N GLU A 40 -10.33 2.87 -0.23
CA GLU A 40 -10.66 1.73 -1.07
C GLU A 40 -9.51 0.73 -1.13
N LEU A 41 -8.29 1.23 -1.20
CA LEU A 41 -7.11 0.38 -1.21
C LEU A 41 -7.04 -0.48 0.07
N GLU A 42 -7.26 0.14 1.21
CA GLU A 42 -7.20 -0.58 2.48
C GLU A 42 -8.32 -1.59 2.65
N LYS A 43 -9.43 -1.39 1.94
CA LYS A 43 -10.52 -2.36 1.94
C LYS A 43 -10.28 -3.52 1.00
N GLY A 44 -9.21 -3.46 0.20
CA GLY A 44 -8.88 -4.54 -0.70
C GLY A 44 -9.57 -4.48 -2.05
N LYS A 45 -9.93 -3.28 -2.50
CA LYS A 45 -10.57 -3.14 -3.80
C LYS A 45 -9.60 -3.56 -4.90
N ALA A 46 -9.97 -4.59 -5.65
CA ALA A 46 -9.08 -5.17 -6.65
C ALA A 46 -8.83 -4.26 -7.85
N SER A 47 -9.73 -3.31 -8.10
CA SER A 47 -9.60 -2.42 -9.23
C SER A 47 -8.79 -1.15 -8.95
N CYS A 48 -8.16 -1.06 -7.79
CA CYS A 48 -7.30 0.08 -7.51
C CYS A 48 -6.14 0.12 -8.50
N GLU A 49 -5.79 1.32 -8.92
CA GLU A 49 -4.69 1.51 -9.87
C GLU A 49 -3.37 1.06 -9.26
N LEU A 50 -2.67 0.17 -9.97
CA LEU A 50 -1.45 -0.45 -9.43
C LEU A 50 -0.36 0.58 -9.17
N GLY A 51 -0.14 1.50 -10.10
CA GLY A 51 0.91 2.52 -9.93
C GLY A 51 0.72 3.34 -8.67
N LYS A 52 -0.51 3.79 -8.43
CA LYS A 52 -0.81 4.55 -7.23
C LYS A 52 -0.69 3.68 -5.98
N SER A 53 -1.08 2.41 -6.08
CA SER A 53 -0.97 1.49 -4.96
C SER A 53 0.47 1.28 -4.53
N LEU A 54 1.37 1.12 -5.51
CA LEU A 54 2.79 0.97 -5.23
C LEU A 54 3.38 2.24 -4.63
N LEU A 55 2.93 3.39 -5.10
CA LEU A 55 3.39 4.66 -4.57
C LEU A 55 2.99 4.81 -3.09
N VAL A 56 1.75 4.45 -2.76
CA VAL A 56 1.29 4.48 -1.38
C VAL A 56 2.15 3.57 -0.51
N ALA A 57 2.44 2.36 -0.98
CA ALA A 57 3.28 1.43 -0.25
C ALA A 57 4.67 2.01 0.01
N SER A 58 5.25 2.66 -1.01
CA SER A 58 6.58 3.23 -0.85
C SER A 58 6.61 4.38 0.15
N MET A 59 5.52 5.15 0.25
CA MET A 59 5.42 6.22 1.22
C MET A 59 5.45 5.69 2.66
N LEU A 60 5.01 4.46 2.85
CA LEU A 60 5.05 3.80 4.14
C LEU A 60 6.34 3.01 4.37
N GLY A 61 7.26 3.07 3.43
CA GLY A 61 8.51 2.35 3.53
C GLY A 61 8.43 0.88 3.19
N LEU A 62 7.32 0.45 2.61
CA LEU A 62 7.16 -0.93 2.20
C LEU A 62 7.83 -1.17 0.86
N ARG A 63 8.50 -2.29 0.74
CA ARG A 63 9.11 -2.70 -0.51
C ARG A 63 8.45 -3.98 -0.98
N LEU A 64 7.96 -3.93 -2.19
CA LEU A 64 7.34 -5.10 -2.80
C LEU A 64 8.37 -5.71 -3.75
N GLY A 65 8.83 -6.87 -3.38
CA GLY A 65 9.81 -7.57 -4.17
C GLY A 65 9.38 -8.98 -4.42
N MET A 66 10.09 -9.63 -5.32
CA MET A 66 9.84 -11.03 -5.58
C MET A 66 10.55 -11.88 -4.55
N ALA A 67 9.91 -12.96 -4.17
CA ALA A 67 10.53 -13.89 -3.25
C ALA A 67 11.83 -14.41 -3.86
N GLY A 68 12.89 -14.34 -3.10
CA GLY A 68 14.20 -14.79 -3.55
C GLY A 68 14.89 -13.85 -4.48
N GLY A 69 14.25 -12.84 -4.81
CA GLY A 69 14.84 -12.02 -5.73
C GLY A 69 15.34 -10.80 -5.27
N GLU A 70 15.90 -10.81 -5.20
CA GLU A 70 16.25 -9.81 -5.21
C GLU A 70 16.85 -9.44 -6.31
N LEU A 71 16.64 -9.44 -6.97
CA LEU A 71 16.96 -9.17 -7.76
C LEU A 71 17.65 -8.40 -8.09
N ALA A 72 17.93 -8.61 -7.99
CA ALA A 72 18.39 -8.01 -8.17
C ALA A 72 18.84 -7.36 -8.73
N GLU A 73 19.12 -7.37 -8.81
CA GLU A 73 19.40 -6.92 -9.25
C GLU A 73 19.55 -6.52 -9.47
#